data_e39e6f23b3bbc914672bd135d2e880e8
#
_entry.id   e39e6f23b3bbc914672bd135d2e880e8
#
_cell.length_a   1.000
_cell.length_b   1.000
_cell.length_c   1.000
_cell.angle_alpha   90.00
_cell.angle_beta   90.00
_cell.angle_gamma   90.00
#
_symmetry.space_group_name_H-M   'P 1'
#
loop_
_entity.id
_entity.type
_entity.pdbx_description
1 polymer ?
#
loop_
_entity_poly.entity_id
_entity_poly.type
_entity_poly.pdbx_seq_one_letter_code
_entity_poly.pdbx_strand_id
1 'polypeptide(L)'
;VIDNSDPQNPFISDALLDTVIGHYKVGSILNIPFGIGQPREVWLRVINKIQQRSLDELGIPCIYGVDQIHGASYTVGATFFPQGINMGASLNCDLMRRSSEITAYETRACGIPWNFAPVMDLGRDPRWPRMWESYGEDVCINTRMAVASVSGMQGDDPNHIAPNRVAACLKHFMAYGVPVSGQDRTPSSVTRNAMREKDFIPFMEWIREGALSLMVNSASNDGMPFHANHELLTGWLKEELDWDGLIVTDW
;
A
#
# COMPACT_ATOMS: atom_id res chain seq x y z
N VAL A 1 8.08 16.58 8.44
CA VAL A 1 9.51 16.29 8.25
C VAL A 1 10.12 17.09 7.10
N ILE A 2 9.31 17.49 6.16
CA ILE A 2 9.73 18.22 4.98
C ILE A 2 9.28 19.66 5.09
N ASP A 3 10.22 20.60 4.90
CA ASP A 3 9.92 22.00 4.79
C ASP A 3 9.52 22.32 3.34
N ASN A 4 8.27 22.73 3.14
CA ASN A 4 7.67 23.05 1.85
C ASN A 4 7.80 24.55 1.48
N SER A 5 8.57 25.33 2.20
CA SER A 5 8.71 26.77 1.95
C SER A 5 9.36 27.10 0.61
N ASP A 6 10.19 26.19 0.08
CA ASP A 6 10.77 26.28 -1.26
C ASP A 6 10.59 24.96 -2.03
N PRO A 7 9.56 24.85 -2.90
CA PRO A 7 9.32 23.64 -3.70
C PRO A 7 10.43 23.29 -4.69
N GLN A 8 11.27 24.26 -5.07
CA GLN A 8 12.38 24.03 -6.00
C GLN A 8 13.66 23.55 -5.29
N ASN A 9 13.73 23.75 -3.99
CA ASN A 9 14.85 23.30 -3.16
C ASN A 9 14.33 22.58 -1.91
N PRO A 10 13.84 21.37 -2.06
CA PRO A 10 13.24 20.58 -0.99
C PRO A 10 14.20 20.38 0.17
N PHE A 11 13.84 20.90 1.30
CA PHE A 11 14.65 20.86 2.50
C PHE A 11 14.02 19.93 3.55
N ILE A 12 14.79 18.96 4.03
CA ILE A 12 14.39 18.20 5.19
C ILE A 12 14.89 18.94 6.43
N SER A 13 13.96 19.41 7.25
CA SER A 13 14.24 20.12 8.48
C SER A 13 14.91 19.19 9.50
N ASP A 14 16.13 19.53 9.91
CA ASP A 14 16.83 18.79 10.98
C ASP A 14 16.04 18.86 12.29
N ALA A 15 15.46 20.01 12.61
CA ALA A 15 14.65 20.19 13.82
C ALA A 15 13.39 19.28 13.81
N LEU A 16 12.74 19.09 12.65
CA LEU A 16 11.62 18.16 12.54
C LEU A 16 12.08 16.69 12.61
N LEU A 17 13.23 16.35 12.05
CA LEU A 17 13.80 15.00 12.21
C LEU A 17 14.19 14.73 13.66
N ASP A 18 14.76 15.71 14.38
CA ASP A 18 15.05 15.62 15.80
C ASP A 18 13.78 15.36 16.61
N THR A 19 12.70 16.04 16.25
CA THR A 19 11.42 15.85 16.91
C THR A 19 10.84 14.47 16.61
N VAL A 20 10.71 14.11 15.33
CA VAL A 20 9.99 12.91 14.90
C VAL A 20 10.80 11.64 15.23
N ILE A 21 12.06 11.58 14.87
CA ILE A 21 12.90 10.40 15.05
C ILE A 21 13.64 10.46 16.39
N GLY A 22 14.25 11.59 16.71
CA GLY A 22 15.03 11.75 17.92
C GLY A 22 14.19 11.71 19.20
N HIS A 23 13.10 12.45 19.25
CA HIS A 23 12.24 12.54 20.44
C HIS A 23 11.14 11.49 20.47
N TYR A 24 10.28 11.43 19.41
CA TYR A 24 9.13 10.52 19.37
C TYR A 24 9.47 9.09 18.93
N LYS A 25 10.71 8.84 18.48
CA LYS A 25 11.19 7.50 18.07
C LYS A 25 10.32 6.85 16.99
N VAL A 26 9.84 7.65 16.02
CA VAL A 26 9.02 7.19 14.91
C VAL A 26 9.85 6.35 13.95
N GLY A 27 9.45 5.08 13.74
CA GLY A 27 10.15 4.12 12.90
C GLY A 27 9.62 4.03 11.46
N SER A 28 8.54 4.74 11.13
CA SER A 28 7.97 4.74 9.77
C SER A 28 7.53 6.14 9.36
N ILE A 29 7.81 6.48 8.10
CA ILE A 29 7.39 7.74 7.47
C ILE A 29 6.76 7.40 6.13
N LEU A 30 5.80 8.19 5.71
CA LEU A 30 5.08 7.91 4.47
C LEU A 30 4.81 9.17 3.65
N ASN A 31 4.34 8.94 2.43
CA ASN A 31 3.79 9.90 1.50
C ASN A 31 4.84 10.65 0.65
N ILE A 32 4.34 11.52 -0.23
CA ILE A 32 5.14 12.20 -1.22
C ILE A 32 5.71 13.52 -0.68
N PRO A 33 7.01 13.81 -0.86
CA PRO A 33 7.56 15.13 -0.58
C PRO A 33 6.88 16.20 -1.45
N PHE A 34 6.47 17.32 -0.85
CA PHE A 34 5.95 18.51 -1.55
C PHE A 34 4.64 18.33 -2.32
N GLY A 35 3.95 17.20 -2.21
CA GLY A 35 2.67 16.95 -2.89
C GLY A 35 2.75 16.80 -4.42
N ILE A 36 3.95 16.73 -5.00
CA ILE A 36 4.20 16.53 -6.44
C ILE A 36 5.29 15.48 -6.66
N GLY A 37 5.29 14.84 -7.82
CA GLY A 37 6.32 13.87 -8.21
C GLY A 37 7.72 14.50 -8.18
N GLN A 38 8.69 13.78 -7.64
CA GLN A 38 10.06 14.23 -7.46
C GLN A 38 11.04 13.45 -8.35
N PRO A 39 12.12 14.09 -8.84
CA PRO A 39 13.22 13.35 -9.45
C PRO A 39 13.86 12.36 -8.49
N ARG A 40 14.41 11.27 -9.02
CA ARG A 40 15.11 10.24 -8.25
C ARG A 40 16.16 10.80 -7.28
N GLU A 41 16.92 11.77 -7.72
CA GLU A 41 17.99 12.39 -6.92
C GLU A 41 17.44 13.11 -5.68
N VAL A 42 16.27 13.73 -5.80
CA VAL A 42 15.56 14.35 -4.67
C VAL A 42 15.09 13.26 -3.69
N TRP A 43 14.45 12.19 -4.20
CA TRP A 43 14.06 11.05 -3.39
C TRP A 43 15.23 10.47 -2.61
N LEU A 44 16.35 10.16 -3.26
CA LEU A 44 17.52 9.59 -2.60
C LEU A 44 18.07 10.51 -1.52
N ARG A 45 18.09 11.83 -1.75
CA ARG A 45 18.54 12.80 -0.75
C ARG A 45 17.62 12.80 0.48
N VAL A 46 16.31 12.78 0.26
CA VAL A 46 15.30 12.72 1.32
C VAL A 46 15.43 11.42 2.12
N ILE A 47 15.40 10.29 1.43
CA ILE A 47 15.43 8.97 2.06
C ILE A 47 16.75 8.76 2.82
N ASN A 48 17.90 9.06 2.21
CA ASN A 48 19.19 8.87 2.86
C ASN A 48 19.32 9.70 4.14
N LYS A 49 18.82 10.94 4.15
CA LYS A 49 18.86 11.79 5.35
C LYS A 49 17.98 11.22 6.47
N ILE A 50 16.79 10.73 6.13
CA ILE A 50 15.89 10.06 7.08
C ILE A 50 16.55 8.77 7.62
N GLN A 51 17.08 7.95 6.74
CA GLN A 51 17.74 6.68 7.12
C GLN A 51 18.93 6.92 8.04
N GLN A 52 19.81 7.87 7.70
CA GLN A 52 20.96 8.19 8.53
C GLN A 52 20.50 8.59 9.94
N ARG A 53 19.49 9.48 10.03
CA ARG A 53 18.97 9.91 11.33
C ARG A 53 18.36 8.77 12.12
N SER A 54 17.62 7.87 11.45
CA SER A 54 17.03 6.70 12.10
C SER A 54 18.08 5.74 12.64
N LEU A 55 19.12 5.47 11.87
CA LEU A 55 20.22 4.61 12.30
C LEU A 55 20.98 5.22 13.48
N ASP A 56 21.26 6.52 13.44
CA ASP A 56 21.99 7.21 14.51
C ASP A 56 21.20 7.26 15.83
N GLU A 57 19.86 7.43 15.76
CA GLU A 57 19.02 7.62 16.94
C GLU A 57 18.35 6.34 17.45
N LEU A 58 18.04 5.40 16.56
CA LEU A 58 17.26 4.19 16.87
C LEU A 58 18.06 2.89 16.70
N GLY A 59 19.15 2.92 15.93
CA GLY A 59 19.91 1.74 15.53
C GLY A 59 19.22 0.85 14.50
N ILE A 60 18.05 1.27 14.00
CA ILE A 60 17.27 0.55 12.97
C ILE A 60 16.86 1.51 11.85
N PRO A 61 16.74 1.03 10.59
CA PRO A 61 16.31 1.87 9.48
C PRO A 61 14.82 2.25 9.60
N CYS A 62 14.46 3.44 9.09
CA CYS A 62 13.08 3.87 8.96
C CYS A 62 12.41 3.17 7.78
N ILE A 63 11.17 2.69 7.95
CA ILE A 63 10.36 2.16 6.86
C ILE A 63 9.63 3.33 6.17
N TYR A 64 10.00 3.63 4.93
CA TYR A 64 9.35 4.69 4.15
C TYR A 64 8.36 4.10 3.14
N GLY A 65 7.09 4.53 3.19
CA GLY A 65 6.01 4.02 2.34
C GLY A 65 5.41 5.06 1.41
N VAL A 66 4.96 4.61 0.22
CA VAL A 66 4.32 5.46 -0.81
C VAL A 66 3.18 4.75 -1.52
N ASP A 67 2.26 5.52 -2.14
CA ASP A 67 1.11 5.03 -2.90
C ASP A 67 1.40 4.96 -4.41
N GLN A 68 2.20 4.03 -4.86
CA GLN A 68 2.52 3.84 -6.28
C GLN A 68 1.70 2.68 -6.85
N ILE A 69 0.42 2.93 -7.15
CA ILE A 69 -0.55 1.88 -7.48
C ILE A 69 -0.60 1.51 -8.97
N HIS A 70 -0.14 2.37 -9.87
CA HIS A 70 -0.10 2.11 -11.32
C HIS A 70 1.19 2.62 -11.99
N GLY A 71 2.31 2.25 -11.46
CA GLY A 71 3.65 2.73 -11.80
C GLY A 71 4.23 3.56 -10.67
N ALA A 72 5.51 3.91 -10.77
CA ALA A 72 6.18 4.75 -9.77
C ALA A 72 5.77 6.24 -9.93
N SER A 73 4.47 6.50 -9.81
CA SER A 73 3.79 7.75 -10.17
C SER A 73 4.28 8.98 -9.39
N TYR A 74 4.96 8.80 -8.27
CA TYR A 74 5.54 9.88 -7.48
C TYR A 74 6.98 10.21 -7.88
N THR A 75 7.48 9.55 -8.94
CA THR A 75 8.84 9.74 -9.46
C THR A 75 8.79 10.33 -10.85
N VAL A 76 9.42 11.48 -11.05
CA VAL A 76 9.51 12.13 -12.36
C VAL A 76 10.31 11.25 -13.33
N GLY A 77 9.75 11.01 -14.50
CA GLY A 77 10.35 10.19 -15.55
C GLY A 77 10.15 8.69 -15.39
N ALA A 78 9.44 8.25 -14.35
CA ALA A 78 9.07 6.84 -14.18
C ALA A 78 7.96 6.41 -15.12
N THR A 79 7.80 5.10 -15.27
CA THR A 79 6.80 4.48 -16.14
C THR A 79 5.42 4.57 -15.53
N PHE A 80 4.45 5.09 -16.29
CA PHE A 80 3.03 5.05 -15.94
C PHE A 80 2.37 3.83 -16.58
N PHE A 81 1.61 3.10 -15.81
CA PHE A 81 0.80 1.98 -16.28
C PHE A 81 -0.70 2.33 -16.27
N PRO A 82 -1.54 1.57 -16.99
CA PRO A 82 -2.98 1.69 -16.87
C PRO A 82 -3.45 1.48 -15.43
N GLN A 83 -4.58 2.08 -15.09
CA GLN A 83 -5.22 1.90 -13.80
C GLN A 83 -5.65 0.44 -13.57
N GLY A 84 -5.85 0.05 -12.30
CA GLY A 84 -6.20 -1.31 -11.89
C GLY A 84 -7.34 -1.93 -12.68
N ILE A 85 -8.42 -1.17 -12.93
CA ILE A 85 -9.58 -1.65 -13.70
C ILE A 85 -9.21 -2.05 -15.14
N ASN A 86 -8.31 -1.30 -15.79
CA ASN A 86 -7.86 -1.63 -17.14
C ASN A 86 -6.91 -2.82 -17.14
N MET A 87 -6.06 -2.92 -16.11
CA MET A 87 -5.19 -4.10 -15.94
C MET A 87 -6.04 -5.35 -15.70
N GLY A 88 -7.07 -5.28 -14.85
CA GLY A 88 -8.03 -6.36 -14.63
C GLY A 88 -8.76 -6.76 -15.92
N ALA A 89 -9.21 -5.79 -16.72
CA ALA A 89 -9.87 -6.03 -17.99
C ALA A 89 -8.97 -6.73 -19.04
N SER A 90 -7.66 -6.64 -18.91
CA SER A 90 -6.73 -7.36 -19.78
C SER A 90 -6.75 -8.88 -19.57
N LEU A 91 -7.19 -9.34 -18.41
CA LEU A 91 -7.16 -10.75 -17.96
C LEU A 91 -5.75 -11.39 -18.07
N ASN A 92 -4.71 -10.57 -18.09
CA ASN A 92 -3.32 -11.00 -18.33
C ASN A 92 -2.45 -10.79 -17.08
N CYS A 93 -2.29 -11.86 -16.31
CA CYS A 93 -1.49 -11.86 -15.09
C CYS A 93 0.01 -11.62 -15.36
N ASP A 94 0.54 -12.01 -16.51
CA ASP A 94 1.96 -11.81 -16.85
C ASP A 94 2.24 -10.31 -17.07
N LEU A 95 1.34 -9.59 -17.73
CA LEU A 95 1.44 -8.15 -17.88
C LEU A 95 1.32 -7.44 -16.53
N MET A 96 0.41 -7.90 -15.66
CA MET A 96 0.27 -7.35 -14.30
C MET A 96 1.54 -7.56 -13.49
N ARG A 97 2.09 -8.78 -13.48
CA ARG A 97 3.36 -9.08 -12.82
C ARG A 97 4.49 -8.18 -13.35
N ARG A 98 4.62 -8.09 -14.68
CA ARG A 98 5.68 -7.30 -15.31
C ARG A 98 5.58 -5.81 -14.99
N SER A 99 4.39 -5.23 -15.01
CA SER A 99 4.17 -3.83 -14.63
C SER A 99 4.55 -3.58 -13.16
N SER A 100 4.22 -4.51 -12.27
CA SER A 100 4.57 -4.43 -10.85
C SER A 100 6.07 -4.62 -10.60
N GLU A 101 6.77 -5.44 -11.39
CA GLU A 101 8.23 -5.54 -11.36
C GLU A 101 8.92 -4.22 -11.71
N ILE A 102 8.44 -3.56 -12.76
CA ILE A 102 8.96 -2.25 -13.18
C ILE A 102 8.66 -1.19 -12.12
N THR A 103 7.43 -1.15 -11.62
CA THR A 103 7.04 -0.25 -10.52
C THR A 103 7.93 -0.44 -9.29
N ALA A 104 8.17 -1.67 -8.88
CA ALA A 104 9.04 -2.00 -7.75
C ALA A 104 10.48 -1.54 -7.98
N TYR A 105 11.02 -1.82 -9.16
CA TYR A 105 12.37 -1.41 -9.53
C TYR A 105 12.54 0.10 -9.49
N GLU A 106 11.63 0.85 -10.11
CA GLU A 106 11.68 2.32 -10.16
C GLU A 106 11.46 2.93 -8.77
N THR A 107 10.56 2.37 -7.96
CA THR A 107 10.33 2.75 -6.56
C THR A 107 11.59 2.52 -5.72
N ARG A 108 12.18 1.33 -5.83
CA ARG A 108 13.38 0.98 -5.08
C ARG A 108 14.61 1.80 -5.51
N ALA A 109 14.69 2.17 -6.78
CA ALA A 109 15.73 3.07 -7.29
C ALA A 109 15.71 4.46 -6.63
N CYS A 110 14.58 4.86 -6.05
CA CYS A 110 14.42 6.07 -5.24
C CYS A 110 14.77 5.85 -3.75
N GLY A 111 15.20 4.64 -3.36
CA GLY A 111 15.49 4.29 -1.96
C GLY A 111 14.27 3.90 -1.13
N ILE A 112 13.10 3.80 -1.74
CA ILE A 112 11.83 3.53 -1.05
C ILE A 112 11.62 2.01 -0.94
N PRO A 113 11.45 1.45 0.28
CA PRO A 113 11.35 0.01 0.49
C PRO A 113 9.91 -0.53 0.50
N TRP A 114 8.87 0.32 0.61
CA TRP A 114 7.50 -0.07 0.88
C TRP A 114 6.52 0.65 -0.04
N ASN A 115 5.61 -0.11 -0.66
CA ASN A 115 4.58 0.42 -1.54
C ASN A 115 3.18 0.01 -1.07
N PHE A 116 2.28 0.98 -0.92
CA PHE A 116 0.88 0.77 -0.53
C PHE A 116 0.04 0.30 -1.72
N ALA A 117 0.39 -0.86 -2.26
CA ALA A 117 -0.25 -1.56 -3.36
C ALA A 117 -0.06 -3.09 -3.19
N PRO A 118 -0.93 -3.91 -3.79
CA PRO A 118 -2.05 -3.58 -4.68
C PRO A 118 -3.34 -3.15 -3.96
N VAL A 119 -4.26 -2.52 -4.73
CA VAL A 119 -5.63 -2.27 -4.29
C VAL A 119 -6.47 -3.51 -4.59
N MET A 120 -6.91 -4.20 -3.54
CA MET A 120 -7.61 -5.48 -3.62
C MET A 120 -9.11 -5.37 -3.37
N ASP A 121 -9.60 -4.13 -3.23
CA ASP A 121 -11.02 -3.87 -3.08
C ASP A 121 -11.80 -4.35 -4.30
N LEU A 122 -12.93 -5.01 -4.06
CA LEU A 122 -13.85 -5.38 -5.14
C LEU A 122 -14.68 -4.17 -5.55
N GLY A 123 -14.49 -3.68 -6.77
CA GLY A 123 -15.23 -2.56 -7.33
C GLY A 123 -16.65 -2.95 -7.69
N ARG A 124 -17.53 -3.18 -6.70
CA ARG A 124 -18.91 -3.64 -6.91
C ARG A 124 -19.93 -2.49 -7.00
N ASP A 125 -19.61 -1.32 -6.48
CA ASP A 125 -20.46 -0.14 -6.61
C ASP A 125 -19.84 0.87 -7.60
N PRO A 126 -20.45 1.06 -8.79
CA PRO A 126 -19.90 1.97 -9.80
C PRO A 126 -19.92 3.45 -9.39
N ARG A 127 -20.61 3.81 -8.30
CA ARG A 127 -20.60 5.16 -7.74
C ARG A 127 -19.37 5.42 -6.89
N TRP A 128 -18.70 4.37 -6.41
CA TRP A 128 -17.51 4.50 -5.59
C TRP A 128 -16.36 5.15 -6.39
N PRO A 129 -15.82 6.30 -5.96
CA PRO A 129 -14.90 7.10 -6.79
C PRO A 129 -13.51 6.48 -6.97
N ARG A 130 -13.18 5.42 -6.22
CA ARG A 130 -11.92 4.68 -6.33
C ARG A 130 -12.05 3.34 -7.08
N MET A 131 -13.19 3.10 -7.71
CA MET A 131 -13.45 1.88 -8.48
C MET A 131 -12.36 1.60 -9.53
N TRP A 132 -11.82 2.63 -10.14
CA TRP A 132 -10.77 2.54 -11.16
C TRP A 132 -9.42 2.01 -10.63
N GLU A 133 -9.17 2.09 -9.32
CA GLU A 133 -7.98 1.51 -8.70
C GLU A 133 -8.07 -0.02 -8.55
N SER A 134 -9.30 -0.58 -8.48
CA SER A 134 -9.55 -2.01 -8.31
C SER A 134 -9.34 -2.80 -9.61
N TYR A 135 -9.17 -4.11 -9.49
CA TYR A 135 -9.12 -5.01 -10.66
C TYR A 135 -10.51 -5.45 -11.14
N GLY A 136 -11.58 -4.85 -10.62
CA GLY A 136 -12.97 -5.14 -10.97
C GLY A 136 -13.77 -5.78 -9.82
N GLU A 137 -14.97 -6.23 -10.14
CA GLU A 137 -15.93 -6.76 -9.16
C GLU A 137 -15.81 -8.29 -8.93
N ASP A 138 -15.16 -9.00 -9.85
CA ASP A 138 -15.05 -10.45 -9.82
C ASP A 138 -13.92 -10.88 -8.85
N VAL A 139 -14.27 -11.75 -7.89
CA VAL A 139 -13.33 -12.21 -6.84
C VAL A 139 -12.14 -12.95 -7.45
N CYS A 140 -12.38 -13.80 -8.45
CA CYS A 140 -11.32 -14.62 -9.06
C CYS A 140 -10.34 -13.76 -9.86
N ILE A 141 -10.85 -12.83 -10.67
CA ILE A 141 -10.01 -11.90 -11.45
C ILE A 141 -9.20 -11.02 -10.50
N ASN A 142 -9.87 -10.41 -9.51
CA ASN A 142 -9.22 -9.56 -8.52
C ASN A 142 -8.10 -10.31 -7.79
N THR A 143 -8.38 -11.51 -7.29
CA THR A 143 -7.39 -12.36 -6.60
C THR A 143 -6.19 -12.65 -7.50
N ARG A 144 -6.40 -13.11 -8.73
CA ARG A 144 -5.31 -13.48 -9.65
C ARG A 144 -4.45 -12.28 -10.05
N MET A 145 -5.06 -11.13 -10.29
CA MET A 145 -4.32 -9.89 -10.61
C MET A 145 -3.52 -9.40 -9.41
N ALA A 146 -4.10 -9.45 -8.22
CA ALA A 146 -3.41 -9.12 -6.98
C ALA A 146 -2.22 -10.08 -6.74
N VAL A 147 -2.42 -11.39 -6.96
CA VAL A 147 -1.36 -12.41 -6.93
C VAL A 147 -0.20 -12.01 -7.83
N ALA A 148 -0.47 -11.71 -9.07
CA ALA A 148 0.56 -11.30 -10.01
C ALA A 148 1.26 -9.99 -9.61
N SER A 149 0.49 -9.04 -9.05
CA SER A 149 1.03 -7.75 -8.62
C SER A 149 2.01 -7.89 -7.46
N VAL A 150 1.66 -8.65 -6.41
CA VAL A 150 2.55 -8.80 -5.25
C VAL A 150 3.79 -9.62 -5.61
N SER A 151 3.66 -10.72 -6.36
CA SER A 151 4.83 -11.45 -6.88
C SER A 151 5.75 -10.53 -7.69
N GLY A 152 5.17 -9.63 -8.49
CA GLY A 152 5.94 -8.60 -9.21
C GLY A 152 6.65 -7.61 -8.28
N MET A 153 6.03 -7.19 -7.18
CA MET A 153 6.61 -6.24 -6.24
C MET A 153 7.62 -6.87 -5.29
N GLN A 154 7.28 -7.99 -4.65
CA GLN A 154 8.12 -8.62 -3.61
C GLN A 154 9.08 -9.67 -4.18
N GLY A 155 8.77 -10.29 -5.31
CA GLY A 155 9.42 -11.51 -5.78
C GLY A 155 8.67 -12.76 -5.30
N ASP A 156 9.25 -13.93 -5.54
CA ASP A 156 8.62 -15.23 -5.23
C ASP A 156 9.11 -15.83 -3.89
N ASP A 157 10.06 -15.19 -3.22
CA ASP A 157 10.52 -15.61 -1.88
C ASP A 157 9.93 -14.69 -0.82
N PRO A 158 8.95 -15.15 -0.02
CA PRO A 158 8.32 -14.33 1.01
C PRO A 158 9.27 -13.94 2.15
N ASN A 159 10.40 -14.66 2.30
CA ASN A 159 11.39 -14.42 3.37
C ASN A 159 12.51 -13.46 2.91
N HIS A 160 12.54 -13.09 1.63
CA HIS A 160 13.61 -12.25 1.10
C HIS A 160 13.12 -11.31 0.00
N ILE A 161 13.12 -10.01 0.28
CA ILE A 161 12.90 -8.98 -0.74
C ILE A 161 14.24 -8.59 -1.36
N ALA A 162 14.41 -8.89 -2.65
CA ALA A 162 15.62 -8.56 -3.39
C ALA A 162 15.87 -7.04 -3.42
N PRO A 163 17.12 -6.58 -3.60
CA PRO A 163 17.48 -5.15 -3.60
C PRO A 163 16.75 -4.30 -4.65
N ASN A 164 16.19 -4.90 -5.67
CA ASN A 164 15.42 -4.25 -6.73
C ASN A 164 13.89 -4.44 -6.58
N ARG A 165 13.44 -4.89 -5.43
CA ARG A 165 12.04 -5.12 -5.09
C ARG A 165 11.62 -4.28 -3.90
N VAL A 166 10.31 -4.22 -3.64
CA VAL A 166 9.71 -3.50 -2.51
C VAL A 166 8.71 -4.39 -1.78
N ALA A 167 8.51 -4.13 -0.49
CA ALA A 167 7.41 -4.73 0.25
C ALA A 167 6.08 -4.20 -0.29
N ALA A 168 5.13 -5.09 -0.53
CA ALA A 168 3.76 -4.75 -0.88
C ALA A 168 2.93 -4.52 0.39
N CYS A 169 1.88 -3.69 0.27
CA CYS A 169 0.89 -3.48 1.31
C CYS A 169 -0.51 -3.67 0.72
N LEU A 170 -1.14 -4.77 1.08
CA LEU A 170 -2.47 -5.11 0.58
C LEU A 170 -3.51 -4.12 1.10
N LYS A 171 -4.34 -3.53 0.25
CA LYS A 171 -5.31 -2.53 0.70
C LYS A 171 -6.65 -2.60 -0.07
N HIS A 172 -7.74 -2.12 0.50
CA HIS A 172 -7.94 -1.70 1.90
C HIS A 172 -8.78 -2.77 2.60
N PHE A 173 -8.28 -3.36 3.62
CA PHE A 173 -8.92 -4.46 4.34
C PHE A 173 -10.09 -3.96 5.20
N MET A 174 -11.36 -4.23 4.86
CA MET A 174 -11.92 -4.81 3.64
C MET A 174 -13.30 -4.22 3.37
N ALA A 175 -14.02 -4.69 2.32
CA ALA A 175 -15.37 -4.23 1.96
C ALA A 175 -15.47 -2.71 1.70
N TYR A 176 -14.40 -2.10 1.16
CA TYR A 176 -14.33 -0.66 0.92
C TYR A 176 -15.01 -0.25 -0.39
N GLY A 177 -15.04 -1.14 -1.40
CA GLY A 177 -15.64 -0.89 -2.71
C GLY A 177 -17.17 -0.99 -2.76
N VAL A 178 -17.87 -0.98 -1.61
CA VAL A 178 -19.32 -1.11 -1.48
C VAL A 178 -19.93 -0.16 -0.45
N PRO A 179 -19.58 1.14 -0.49
CA PRO A 179 -20.16 2.09 0.44
C PRO A 179 -21.65 2.29 0.18
N VAL A 180 -22.49 2.29 1.22
CA VAL A 180 -23.94 2.44 1.10
C VAL A 180 -24.33 3.73 0.34
N SER A 181 -23.59 4.81 0.60
CA SER A 181 -23.82 6.09 -0.06
C SER A 181 -23.26 6.19 -1.48
N GLY A 182 -22.34 5.30 -1.87
CA GLY A 182 -21.52 5.43 -3.07
C GLY A 182 -20.36 6.40 -2.94
N GLN A 183 -20.20 7.08 -1.80
CA GLN A 183 -19.13 8.05 -1.59
C GLN A 183 -17.91 7.39 -0.90
N ASP A 184 -16.74 7.97 -1.15
CA ASP A 184 -15.51 7.50 -0.54
C ASP A 184 -15.52 7.66 0.99
N ARG A 185 -14.85 6.75 1.70
CA ARG A 185 -14.69 6.78 3.17
C ARG A 185 -16.01 6.82 3.95
N THR A 186 -17.08 6.28 3.37
CA THR A 186 -18.39 6.17 4.02
C THR A 186 -18.73 4.72 4.36
N PRO A 187 -19.67 4.51 5.31
CA PRO A 187 -19.94 3.17 5.81
C PRO A 187 -20.42 2.18 4.75
N SER A 188 -19.99 0.95 4.86
CA SER A 188 -20.56 -0.21 4.17
C SER A 188 -21.61 -0.91 5.05
N SER A 189 -22.45 -1.73 4.42
CA SER A 189 -23.35 -2.67 5.10
C SER A 189 -23.25 -4.01 4.41
N VAL A 190 -22.27 -4.80 4.83
CA VAL A 190 -21.95 -6.12 4.27
C VAL A 190 -22.06 -7.15 5.36
N THR A 191 -22.82 -8.22 5.12
CA THR A 191 -22.94 -9.30 6.10
C THR A 191 -21.61 -10.02 6.28
N ARG A 192 -21.40 -10.59 7.48
CA ARG A 192 -20.19 -11.37 7.80
C ARG A 192 -19.93 -12.49 6.79
N ASN A 193 -20.97 -13.20 6.35
CA ASN A 193 -20.82 -14.24 5.34
C ASN A 193 -20.39 -13.68 3.98
N ALA A 194 -20.98 -12.58 3.53
CA ALA A 194 -20.60 -11.95 2.27
C ALA A 194 -19.16 -11.42 2.31
N MET A 195 -18.73 -10.83 3.43
CA MET A 195 -17.31 -10.46 3.62
C MET A 195 -16.40 -11.67 3.49
N ARG A 196 -16.77 -12.78 4.14
CA ARG A 196 -15.98 -14.02 4.14
C ARG A 196 -15.84 -14.63 2.75
N GLU A 197 -16.95 -14.68 2.02
CA GLU A 197 -17.03 -15.34 0.72
C GLU A 197 -16.47 -14.49 -0.44
N LYS A 198 -16.39 -13.18 -0.28
CA LYS A 198 -16.00 -12.26 -1.35
C LYS A 198 -14.82 -11.40 -0.97
N ASP A 199 -14.98 -10.51 -0.01
CA ASP A 199 -14.01 -9.47 0.28
C ASP A 199 -12.74 -10.01 0.97
N PHE A 200 -12.83 -11.10 1.73
CA PHE A 200 -11.70 -11.69 2.43
C PHE A 200 -10.82 -12.59 1.55
N ILE A 201 -11.41 -13.26 0.55
CA ILE A 201 -10.68 -14.22 -0.28
C ILE A 201 -9.45 -13.62 -0.96
N PRO A 202 -9.50 -12.45 -1.61
CA PRO A 202 -8.30 -11.85 -2.20
C PRO A 202 -7.17 -11.63 -1.20
N PHE A 203 -7.48 -11.19 0.01
CA PHE A 203 -6.48 -10.98 1.07
C PHE A 203 -5.95 -12.30 1.63
N MET A 204 -6.83 -13.27 1.87
CA MET A 204 -6.46 -14.57 2.41
C MET A 204 -5.45 -15.32 1.54
N GLU A 205 -5.68 -15.35 0.23
CA GLU A 205 -4.78 -16.03 -0.71
C GLU A 205 -3.36 -15.42 -0.64
N TRP A 206 -3.27 -14.10 -0.54
CA TRP A 206 -1.98 -13.44 -0.46
C TRP A 206 -1.28 -13.53 0.87
N ILE A 207 -2.04 -13.50 1.95
CA ILE A 207 -1.48 -13.70 3.28
C ILE A 207 -0.80 -15.06 3.36
N ARG A 208 -1.41 -16.08 2.74
CA ARG A 208 -0.83 -17.44 2.65
C ARG A 208 0.41 -17.51 1.77
N GLU A 209 0.50 -16.66 0.76
CA GLU A 209 1.66 -16.56 -0.15
C GLU A 209 2.79 -15.67 0.39
N GLY A 210 2.65 -15.08 1.58
CA GLY A 210 3.69 -14.32 2.26
C GLY A 210 3.62 -12.80 2.15
N ALA A 211 2.41 -12.23 2.06
CA ALA A 211 2.24 -10.78 2.17
C ALA A 211 2.79 -10.24 3.49
N LEU A 212 3.59 -9.18 3.43
CA LEU A 212 4.30 -8.63 4.60
C LEU A 212 3.52 -7.55 5.32
N SER A 213 2.60 -6.87 4.64
CA SER A 213 1.82 -5.80 5.26
C SER A 213 0.43 -5.64 4.63
N LEU A 214 -0.46 -5.03 5.40
CA LEU A 214 -1.84 -4.80 5.05
C LEU A 214 -2.31 -3.46 5.61
N MET A 215 -3.06 -2.70 4.80
CA MET A 215 -3.68 -1.43 5.21
C MET A 215 -5.17 -1.64 5.48
N VAL A 216 -5.61 -1.20 6.64
CA VAL A 216 -7.01 -1.32 7.06
C VAL A 216 -7.87 -0.26 6.37
N ASN A 217 -9.09 -0.63 5.97
CA ASN A 217 -10.09 0.30 5.45
C ASN A 217 -10.44 1.41 6.46
N SER A 218 -10.43 2.65 6.01
CA SER A 218 -10.70 3.84 6.85
C SER A 218 -12.18 4.06 7.21
N ALA A 219 -13.10 3.26 6.66
CA ALA A 219 -14.54 3.37 6.92
C ALA A 219 -15.01 2.45 8.07
N SER A 220 -16.32 2.21 8.13
CA SER A 220 -16.95 1.28 9.07
C SER A 220 -17.91 0.34 8.32
N ASN A 221 -18.24 -0.79 8.92
CA ASN A 221 -19.33 -1.65 8.48
C ASN A 221 -20.39 -1.74 9.57
N ASP A 222 -21.64 -1.40 9.23
CA ASP A 222 -22.78 -1.41 10.18
C ASP A 222 -22.46 -0.68 11.52
N GLY A 223 -21.74 0.44 11.43
CA GLY A 223 -21.35 1.25 12.58
C GLY A 223 -20.08 0.82 13.30
N MET A 224 -19.50 -0.34 13.00
CA MET A 224 -18.22 -0.80 13.55
C MET A 224 -17.06 -0.31 12.67
N PRO A 225 -16.18 0.60 13.14
CA PRO A 225 -14.99 0.97 12.40
C PRO A 225 -14.09 -0.23 12.15
N PHE A 226 -13.55 -0.38 10.93
CA PHE A 226 -12.65 -1.51 10.63
C PHE A 226 -11.41 -1.50 11.52
N HIS A 227 -10.88 -0.34 11.83
CA HIS A 227 -9.72 -0.18 12.74
C HIS A 227 -9.96 -0.66 14.18
N ALA A 228 -11.22 -0.74 14.63
CA ALA A 228 -11.62 -1.21 15.95
C ALA A 228 -12.18 -2.65 15.93
N ASN A 229 -12.25 -3.29 14.76
CA ASN A 229 -12.86 -4.60 14.62
C ASN A 229 -11.88 -5.71 14.99
N HIS A 230 -11.89 -6.13 16.25
CA HIS A 230 -11.02 -7.17 16.78
C HIS A 230 -11.22 -8.51 16.05
N GLU A 231 -12.47 -8.89 15.73
CA GLU A 231 -12.74 -10.16 15.03
C GLU A 231 -11.98 -10.21 13.69
N LEU A 232 -12.02 -9.13 12.90
CA LEU A 232 -11.38 -9.11 11.59
C LEU A 232 -9.86 -8.99 11.69
N LEU A 233 -9.36 -8.08 12.53
CA LEU A 233 -7.92 -7.77 12.59
C LEU A 233 -7.13 -8.79 13.41
N THR A 234 -7.71 -9.32 14.47
CA THR A 234 -7.07 -10.33 15.30
C THR A 234 -7.57 -11.71 14.96
N GLY A 235 -8.88 -11.96 15.06
CA GLY A 235 -9.46 -13.28 14.86
C GLY A 235 -9.17 -13.86 13.47
N TRP A 236 -9.45 -13.12 12.39
CA TRP A 236 -9.24 -13.65 11.03
C TRP A 236 -7.78 -13.57 10.57
N LEU A 237 -7.09 -12.46 10.84
CA LEU A 237 -5.73 -12.26 10.33
C LEU A 237 -4.67 -12.96 11.19
N LYS A 238 -4.71 -12.74 12.52
CA LYS A 238 -3.65 -13.24 13.42
C LYS A 238 -3.90 -14.66 13.91
N GLU A 239 -5.13 -14.97 14.32
CA GLU A 239 -5.44 -16.26 14.92
C GLU A 239 -5.78 -17.34 13.89
N GLU A 240 -6.61 -17.04 12.89
CA GLU A 240 -7.03 -18.04 11.90
C GLU A 240 -5.98 -18.25 10.80
N LEU A 241 -5.37 -17.18 10.28
CA LEU A 241 -4.36 -17.28 9.24
C LEU A 241 -2.92 -17.40 9.79
N ASP A 242 -2.73 -17.28 11.10
CA ASP A 242 -1.41 -17.27 11.75
C ASP A 242 -0.45 -16.26 11.10
N TRP A 243 -0.98 -15.09 10.70
CA TRP A 243 -0.22 -14.09 9.99
C TRP A 243 0.41 -13.06 10.93
N ASP A 244 1.72 -12.93 10.90
CA ASP A 244 2.52 -12.03 11.73
C ASP A 244 2.87 -10.68 11.05
N GLY A 245 2.40 -10.45 9.83
CA GLY A 245 2.68 -9.24 9.07
C GLY A 245 2.20 -7.93 9.71
N LEU A 246 2.71 -6.83 9.20
CA LEU A 246 2.42 -5.48 9.70
C LEU A 246 1.03 -5.02 9.27
N ILE A 247 0.24 -4.54 10.22
CA ILE A 247 -1.02 -3.84 9.97
C ILE A 247 -0.77 -2.33 10.06
N VAL A 248 -1.10 -1.60 9.00
CA VAL A 248 -1.06 -0.13 8.96
C VAL A 248 -2.47 0.43 8.82
N THR A 249 -2.72 1.57 9.44
CA THR A 249 -4.00 2.29 9.29
C THR A 249 -4.04 3.06 7.97
N ASP A 250 -5.21 3.16 7.35
CA ASP A 250 -5.48 4.23 6.39
C ASP A 250 -5.69 5.55 7.17
N TRP A 251 -5.50 6.70 6.51
CA TRP A 251 -5.53 8.04 7.11
C TRP A 251 -6.55 8.98 6.47
#